data_9c8e3ed8b66b54ab92696b86b8465570
#
_entry.id   9c8e3ed8b66b54ab92696b86b8465570
#
_cell.length_a   1.000
_cell.length_b   1.000
_cell.length_c   1.000
_cell.angle_alpha   90.00
_cell.angle_beta   90.00
_cell.angle_gamma   90.00
#
_symmetry.space_group_name_H-M   'P 1'
#
loop_
_entity.id
_entity.type
_entity.pdbx_description
1 polymer ?
#
loop_
_entity_poly.entity_id
_entity_poly.type
_entity_poly.pdbx_seq_one_letter_code
_entity_poly.pdbx_strand_id
1 'polypeptide(L)'
;MTGPTILASGPWSADEVTYTWLQDEYEAPAEDIRAADEAIQRLKDRDSPSHDGISTRLAGHRVDERGRLHLELEPVRWALRLLPGGASRSMTGQCVVRDAAGRWLAGRRAAWVATWAGRWSLGAGGAVDPGESPMHTLERELEEEWKLRPERLQGLSLVLLPSDLVMFVGIAWVAGDATLDRDPEHDAHEWWPADVDAWPDHAEPALRQLARAVQDLG
;
A
#
# COMPACT_ATOMS: atom_id res chain seq x y z
N MET A 1 -6.53 -4.95 20.89
CA MET A 1 -5.79 -4.86 19.61
C MET A 1 -5.16 -3.48 19.56
N THR A 2 -3.85 -3.39 19.50
CA THR A 2 -3.14 -2.12 19.32
C THR A 2 -3.40 -1.60 17.90
N GLY A 3 -3.61 -0.28 17.74
CA GLY A 3 -3.79 0.35 16.44
C GLY A 3 -2.49 0.33 15.59
N PRO A 4 -2.51 0.90 14.36
CA PRO A 4 -1.32 1.07 13.54
C PRO A 4 -0.24 1.87 14.28
N THR A 5 1.03 1.54 14.06
CA THR A 5 2.18 2.24 14.64
C THR A 5 2.93 2.97 13.54
N ILE A 6 3.13 4.28 13.66
CA ILE A 6 3.96 5.05 12.76
C ILE A 6 5.42 4.75 13.07
N LEU A 7 6.16 4.20 12.11
CA LEU A 7 7.58 3.89 12.21
C LEU A 7 8.44 5.08 11.82
N ALA A 8 8.03 5.85 10.80
CA ALA A 8 8.68 7.07 10.34
C ALA A 8 7.67 7.99 9.65
N SER A 9 7.92 9.31 9.69
CA SER A 9 7.08 10.33 9.06
C SER A 9 7.91 11.22 8.13
N GLY A 10 7.37 11.49 6.92
CA GLY A 10 7.88 12.42 5.94
C GLY A 10 7.41 13.87 6.18
N PRO A 11 7.23 14.67 5.12
CA PRO A 11 7.17 14.23 3.72
C PRO A 11 8.53 13.92 3.10
N TRP A 12 8.56 12.99 2.13
CA TRP A 12 9.75 12.62 1.37
C TRP A 12 9.49 12.70 -0.14
N SER A 13 10.45 13.27 -0.86
CA SER A 13 10.57 13.13 -2.31
C SER A 13 11.22 11.78 -2.68
N ALA A 14 11.24 11.43 -3.96
CA ALA A 14 11.78 10.14 -4.40
C ALA A 14 13.28 9.96 -4.08
N ASP A 15 14.06 11.04 -4.14
CA ASP A 15 15.49 11.03 -3.83
C ASP A 15 15.80 11.04 -2.31
N GLU A 16 14.80 11.26 -1.47
CA GLU A 16 14.92 11.20 -0.01
C GLU A 16 14.55 9.83 0.57
N VAL A 17 14.05 8.91 -0.26
CA VAL A 17 13.79 7.52 0.12
C VAL A 17 14.81 6.61 -0.55
N THR A 18 15.74 6.08 0.25
CA THR A 18 16.78 5.16 -0.23
C THR A 18 16.65 3.80 0.42
N TYR A 19 17.20 2.75 -0.21
CA TYR A 19 17.17 1.43 0.38
C TYR A 19 18.48 0.67 0.11
N THR A 20 18.74 -0.30 0.99
CA THR A 20 19.74 -1.35 0.81
C THR A 20 19.00 -2.67 0.66
N TRP A 21 19.27 -3.40 -0.44
CA TRP A 21 18.72 -4.72 -0.65
C TRP A 21 19.63 -5.79 -0.05
N LEU A 22 19.10 -6.54 0.93
CA LEU A 22 19.75 -7.70 1.51
C LEU A 22 19.51 -8.92 0.63
N GLN A 23 20.50 -9.81 0.50
CA GLN A 23 20.42 -10.93 -0.44
C GLN A 23 19.77 -12.18 0.17
N ASP A 24 19.83 -12.30 1.49
CA ASP A 24 19.29 -13.47 2.19
C ASP A 24 17.77 -13.34 2.34
N GLU A 25 17.05 -14.40 1.98
CA GLU A 25 15.59 -14.45 2.18
C GLU A 25 15.26 -14.62 3.66
N TYR A 26 14.21 -13.91 4.10
CA TYR A 26 13.71 -14.04 5.46
C TYR A 26 13.22 -15.46 5.75
N GLU A 27 13.79 -16.10 6.76
CA GLU A 27 13.38 -17.39 7.26
C GLU A 27 12.20 -17.26 8.24
N ALA A 28 10.98 -17.50 7.73
CA ALA A 28 9.77 -17.47 8.57
C ALA A 28 9.68 -18.70 9.46
N PRO A 29 9.02 -18.63 10.64
CA PRO A 29 8.70 -19.78 11.48
C PRO A 29 7.95 -20.85 10.69
N ALA A 30 8.23 -22.14 10.99
CA ALA A 30 7.61 -23.26 10.28
C ALA A 30 6.07 -23.29 10.39
N GLU A 31 5.52 -22.74 11.46
CA GLU A 31 4.08 -22.57 11.64
C GLU A 31 3.49 -21.53 10.69
N ASP A 32 4.21 -20.42 10.45
CA ASP A 32 3.79 -19.38 9.51
C ASP A 32 3.87 -19.88 8.07
N ILE A 33 4.90 -20.67 7.73
CA ILE A 33 5.00 -21.30 6.41
C ILE A 33 3.78 -22.21 6.14
N ARG A 34 3.40 -23.07 7.10
CA ARG A 34 2.21 -23.93 6.94
C ARG A 34 0.92 -23.11 6.81
N ALA A 35 0.77 -22.06 7.64
CA ALA A 35 -0.40 -21.21 7.56
C ALA A 35 -0.46 -20.43 6.22
N ALA A 36 0.68 -20.03 5.66
CA ALA A 36 0.78 -19.42 4.35
C ALA A 36 0.40 -20.40 3.22
N ASP A 37 0.84 -21.69 3.31
CA ASP A 37 0.42 -22.74 2.36
C ASP A 37 -1.10 -22.90 2.34
N GLU A 38 -1.74 -22.95 3.50
CA GLU A 38 -3.18 -23.02 3.60
C GLU A 38 -3.88 -21.75 3.07
N ALA A 39 -3.31 -20.58 3.30
CA ALA A 39 -3.87 -19.32 2.80
C ALA A 39 -3.83 -19.25 1.27
N ILE A 40 -2.73 -19.64 0.64
CA ILE A 40 -2.61 -19.74 -0.83
C ILE A 40 -3.56 -20.79 -1.39
N GLN A 41 -3.70 -21.95 -0.74
CA GLN A 41 -4.64 -22.97 -1.20
C GLN A 41 -6.08 -22.43 -1.19
N ARG A 42 -6.50 -21.74 -0.14
CA ARG A 42 -7.83 -21.09 -0.10
C ARG A 42 -8.05 -20.06 -1.22
N LEU A 43 -7.00 -19.34 -1.67
CA LEU A 43 -7.10 -18.44 -2.82
C LEU A 43 -7.28 -19.22 -4.13
N LYS A 44 -6.51 -20.29 -4.33
CA LYS A 44 -6.65 -21.19 -5.50
C LYS A 44 -8.04 -21.83 -5.58
N ASP A 45 -8.58 -22.27 -4.45
CA ASP A 45 -9.89 -22.95 -4.38
C ASP A 45 -11.06 -22.02 -4.77
N ARG A 46 -10.86 -20.70 -4.78
CA ARG A 46 -11.83 -19.69 -5.23
C ARG A 46 -11.44 -19.00 -6.55
N ASP A 47 -10.54 -19.63 -7.32
CA ASP A 47 -10.05 -19.13 -8.62
C ASP A 47 -9.46 -17.71 -8.56
N SER A 48 -8.88 -17.30 -7.40
CA SER A 48 -8.14 -16.06 -7.32
C SER A 48 -6.85 -16.16 -8.13
N PRO A 49 -6.56 -15.18 -9.02
CA PRO A 49 -5.32 -15.20 -9.82
C PRO A 49 -4.06 -14.92 -9.00
N SER A 50 -4.17 -14.75 -7.70
CA SER A 50 -3.03 -14.50 -6.81
C SER A 50 -2.01 -15.64 -6.91
N HIS A 51 -0.75 -15.29 -7.02
CA HIS A 51 0.37 -16.23 -7.06
C HIS A 51 1.25 -16.08 -5.83
N ASP A 52 1.95 -17.16 -5.47
CA ASP A 52 2.84 -17.21 -4.34
C ASP A 52 4.30 -17.04 -4.83
N GLY A 53 4.72 -15.80 -4.95
CA GLY A 53 6.06 -15.43 -5.37
C GLY A 53 6.89 -14.84 -4.22
N ILE A 54 8.03 -14.27 -4.59
CA ILE A 54 8.85 -13.47 -3.68
C ILE A 54 8.36 -12.02 -3.71
N SER A 55 8.29 -11.40 -2.54
CA SER A 55 7.95 -10.00 -2.30
C SER A 55 9.05 -9.37 -1.43
N THR A 56 8.82 -8.17 -0.97
CA THR A 56 9.76 -7.41 -0.15
C THR A 56 9.31 -7.35 1.31
N ARG A 57 10.28 -7.45 2.23
CA ARG A 57 10.12 -7.29 3.67
C ARG A 57 10.98 -6.14 4.17
N LEU A 58 10.49 -5.41 5.18
CA LEU A 58 11.28 -4.43 5.90
C LEU A 58 12.09 -5.12 7.01
N ALA A 59 13.41 -5.26 6.81
CA ALA A 59 14.35 -5.74 7.83
C ALA A 59 14.67 -4.64 8.84
N GLY A 60 14.89 -3.40 8.36
CA GLY A 60 15.21 -2.25 9.19
C GLY A 60 14.89 -0.92 8.52
N HIS A 61 14.86 0.14 9.32
CA HIS A 61 14.72 1.50 8.81
C HIS A 61 15.40 2.51 9.73
N ARG A 62 15.77 3.65 9.17
CA ARG A 62 16.25 4.82 9.91
C ARG A 62 15.93 6.11 9.15
N VAL A 63 15.74 7.18 9.89
CA VAL A 63 15.69 8.54 9.35
C VAL A 63 17.01 9.23 9.72
N ASP A 64 17.70 9.81 8.73
CA ASP A 64 18.97 10.48 8.98
C ASP A 64 18.76 11.92 9.51
N GLU A 65 19.85 12.60 9.85
CA GLU A 65 19.84 13.97 10.39
C GLU A 65 19.25 15.01 9.40
N ARG A 66 19.16 14.67 8.13
CA ARG A 66 18.54 15.49 7.07
C ARG A 66 17.09 15.15 6.82
N GLY A 67 16.51 14.23 7.60
CA GLY A 67 15.14 13.76 7.47
C GLY A 67 14.93 12.70 6.37
N ARG A 68 15.98 12.20 5.70
CA ARG A 68 15.85 11.21 4.62
C ARG A 68 15.62 9.82 5.20
N LEU A 69 14.70 9.07 4.57
CA LEU A 69 14.37 7.71 4.95
C LEU A 69 15.33 6.71 4.28
N HIS A 70 15.93 5.84 5.08
CA HIS A 70 16.73 4.72 4.63
C HIS A 70 16.08 3.42 5.08
N LEU A 71 15.88 2.49 4.14
CA LEU A 71 15.26 1.19 4.36
C LEU A 71 16.28 0.07 4.15
N GLU A 72 16.19 -0.96 4.97
CA GLU A 72 16.84 -2.25 4.74
C GLU A 72 15.75 -3.22 4.31
N LEU A 73 15.83 -3.70 3.09
CA LEU A 73 14.83 -4.54 2.45
C LEU A 73 15.41 -5.91 2.13
N GLU A 74 14.62 -6.95 2.30
CA GLU A 74 15.01 -8.33 2.02
C GLU A 74 13.89 -9.12 1.34
N PRO A 75 14.22 -10.23 0.64
CA PRO A 75 13.22 -11.09 0.04
C PRO A 75 12.36 -11.77 1.12
N VAL A 76 11.06 -11.92 0.84
CA VAL A 76 10.12 -12.64 1.68
C VAL A 76 9.07 -13.34 0.82
N ARG A 77 8.62 -14.50 1.25
CA ARG A 77 7.52 -15.20 0.59
C ARG A 77 6.23 -14.35 0.63
N TRP A 78 5.62 -14.11 -0.53
CA TRP A 78 4.43 -13.24 -0.65
C TRP A 78 3.24 -13.71 0.20
N ALA A 79 3.02 -15.04 0.30
CA ALA A 79 1.88 -15.60 1.03
C ALA A 79 1.85 -15.25 2.52
N LEU A 80 2.98 -14.91 3.14
CA LEU A 80 3.04 -14.50 4.56
C LEU A 80 2.20 -13.26 4.84
N ARG A 81 2.04 -12.35 3.86
CA ARG A 81 1.19 -11.14 4.00
C ARG A 81 -0.30 -11.45 4.21
N LEU A 82 -0.74 -12.66 3.91
CA LEU A 82 -2.12 -13.11 4.10
C LEU A 82 -2.44 -13.51 5.54
N LEU A 83 -1.43 -13.63 6.39
CA LEU A 83 -1.58 -14.11 7.76
C LEU A 83 -2.05 -12.99 8.69
N PRO A 84 -3.10 -13.19 9.47
CA PRO A 84 -3.53 -12.24 10.50
C PRO A 84 -2.47 -12.16 11.61
N GLY A 85 -1.76 -11.02 11.71
CA GLY A 85 -0.71 -10.83 12.72
C GLY A 85 0.59 -11.58 12.47
N GLY A 86 0.77 -12.14 11.26
CA GLY A 86 1.96 -12.89 10.87
C GLY A 86 2.50 -12.51 9.48
N ALA A 87 2.23 -11.28 9.01
CA ALA A 87 2.70 -10.83 7.70
C ALA A 87 4.22 -10.61 7.62
N SER A 88 4.95 -10.88 8.71
CA SER A 88 6.43 -10.86 8.77
C SER A 88 7.03 -9.59 8.20
N ARG A 89 6.43 -8.43 8.50
CA ARG A 89 6.83 -7.12 7.96
C ARG A 89 6.91 -7.05 6.44
N SER A 90 6.16 -7.88 5.73
CA SER A 90 5.98 -7.73 4.28
C SER A 90 5.57 -6.30 3.95
N MET A 91 6.16 -5.74 2.89
CA MET A 91 5.90 -4.34 2.53
C MET A 91 4.82 -4.20 1.47
N THR A 92 4.03 -3.13 1.61
CA THR A 92 3.07 -2.67 0.61
C THR A 92 3.18 -1.15 0.44
N GLY A 93 2.94 -0.67 -0.77
CA GLY A 93 2.72 0.74 -1.06
C GLY A 93 1.23 1.06 -1.03
N GLN A 94 0.86 2.20 -0.47
CA GLN A 94 -0.49 2.79 -0.57
C GLN A 94 -0.38 4.22 -1.07
N CYS A 95 -0.76 4.45 -2.31
CA CYS A 95 -0.77 5.75 -2.95
C CYS A 95 -2.17 6.37 -2.87
N VAL A 96 -2.35 7.33 -1.99
CA VAL A 96 -3.58 8.12 -1.94
C VAL A 96 -3.55 9.15 -3.06
N VAL A 97 -4.63 9.35 -3.80
CA VAL A 97 -4.67 10.21 -4.98
C VAL A 97 -5.61 11.37 -4.77
N ARG A 98 -5.14 12.57 -5.11
CA ARG A 98 -5.94 13.80 -5.14
C ARG A 98 -5.85 14.48 -6.50
N ASP A 99 -6.95 15.05 -6.96
CA ASP A 99 -6.96 15.90 -8.16
C ASP A 99 -6.72 17.39 -7.81
N ALA A 100 -6.67 18.22 -8.85
CA ALA A 100 -6.49 19.67 -8.72
C ALA A 100 -7.61 20.37 -7.92
N ALA A 101 -8.81 19.79 -7.83
CA ALA A 101 -9.90 20.28 -7.00
C ALA A 101 -9.82 19.76 -5.54
N GLY A 102 -8.80 18.98 -5.23
CA GLY A 102 -8.59 18.37 -3.92
C GLY A 102 -9.48 17.17 -3.64
N ARG A 103 -10.22 16.64 -4.64
CA ARG A 103 -11.05 15.43 -4.50
C ARG A 103 -10.15 14.20 -4.36
N TRP A 104 -10.69 13.17 -3.72
CA TRP A 104 -10.00 11.91 -3.45
C TRP A 104 -10.47 10.82 -4.40
N LEU A 105 -9.54 10.14 -5.05
CA LEU A 105 -9.87 8.94 -5.83
C LEU A 105 -10.15 7.79 -4.88
N ALA A 106 -11.35 7.21 -5.01
CA ALA A 106 -11.74 6.00 -4.32
C ALA A 106 -12.10 4.91 -5.32
N GLY A 107 -11.61 3.69 -5.09
CA GLY A 107 -11.90 2.50 -5.87
C GLY A 107 -12.57 1.42 -5.03
N ARG A 108 -13.60 0.75 -5.56
CA ARG A 108 -14.15 -0.43 -4.92
C ARG A 108 -13.45 -1.67 -5.47
N ARG A 109 -12.81 -2.40 -4.58
CA ARG A 109 -12.08 -3.63 -4.90
C ARG A 109 -13.04 -4.71 -5.41
N ALA A 110 -12.69 -5.37 -6.50
CA ALA A 110 -13.49 -6.45 -7.07
C ALA A 110 -13.60 -7.64 -6.11
N ALA A 111 -14.67 -8.43 -6.25
CA ALA A 111 -14.97 -9.53 -5.31
C ALA A 111 -13.94 -10.68 -5.35
N TRP A 112 -13.15 -10.80 -6.42
CA TRP A 112 -12.19 -11.89 -6.61
C TRP A 112 -10.78 -11.60 -6.08
N VAL A 113 -10.44 -10.35 -5.77
CA VAL A 113 -9.10 -10.00 -5.28
C VAL A 113 -8.78 -10.64 -3.94
N ALA A 114 -7.49 -10.86 -3.66
CA ALA A 114 -7.02 -11.58 -2.48
C ALA A 114 -7.37 -10.87 -1.17
N THR A 115 -7.29 -9.54 -1.16
CA THR A 115 -7.45 -8.72 0.05
C THR A 115 -8.46 -7.59 -0.18
N TRP A 116 -9.25 -7.25 0.84
CA TRP A 116 -10.22 -6.16 0.82
C TRP A 116 -11.33 -6.30 -0.25
N ALA A 117 -11.62 -7.52 -0.69
CA ALA A 117 -12.63 -7.80 -1.70
C ALA A 117 -13.97 -7.15 -1.40
N GLY A 118 -14.54 -6.42 -2.38
CA GLY A 118 -15.82 -5.72 -2.27
C GLY A 118 -15.81 -4.43 -1.43
N ARG A 119 -14.65 -4.05 -0.88
CA ARG A 119 -14.51 -2.85 -0.04
C ARG A 119 -13.95 -1.68 -0.84
N TRP A 120 -14.24 -0.47 -0.40
CA TRP A 120 -13.65 0.74 -0.92
C TRP A 120 -12.22 0.93 -0.39
N SER A 121 -11.33 1.46 -1.22
CA SER A 121 -9.96 1.88 -0.90
C SER A 121 -9.70 3.27 -1.48
N LEU A 122 -8.67 3.95 -1.00
CA LEU A 122 -8.23 5.23 -1.56
C LEU A 122 -7.06 5.00 -2.52
N GLY A 123 -7.18 5.53 -3.75
CA GLY A 123 -6.11 5.51 -4.74
C GLY A 123 -5.69 4.10 -5.16
N ALA A 124 -4.38 3.83 -5.17
CA ALA A 124 -3.77 2.60 -5.64
C ALA A 124 -2.89 1.96 -4.57
N GLY A 125 -2.67 0.64 -4.65
CA GLY A 125 -1.73 0.01 -3.73
C GLY A 125 -1.50 -1.47 -3.95
N GLY A 126 -0.26 -1.88 -3.75
CA GLY A 126 0.18 -3.25 -3.93
C GLY A 126 1.46 -3.61 -3.19
N ALA A 127 1.96 -4.81 -3.43
CA ALA A 127 3.20 -5.27 -2.83
C ALA A 127 4.39 -4.49 -3.39
N VAL A 128 5.39 -4.25 -2.54
CA VAL A 128 6.69 -3.79 -3.00
C VAL A 128 7.42 -4.97 -3.63
N ASP A 129 7.80 -4.85 -4.90
CA ASP A 129 8.50 -5.90 -5.62
C ASP A 129 9.97 -6.03 -5.20
N PRO A 130 10.59 -7.22 -5.35
CA PRO A 130 11.99 -7.40 -5.04
C PRO A 130 12.90 -6.43 -5.80
N GLY A 131 13.73 -5.68 -5.05
CA GLY A 131 14.63 -4.69 -5.62
C GLY A 131 13.98 -3.38 -6.03
N GLU A 132 12.70 -3.19 -5.75
CA GLU A 132 11.96 -1.97 -6.00
C GLU A 132 12.02 -1.01 -4.80
N SER A 133 12.05 0.31 -5.09
CA SER A 133 11.84 1.33 -4.08
C SER A 133 10.35 1.48 -3.78
N PRO A 134 9.92 1.69 -2.52
CA PRO A 134 8.52 1.96 -2.22
C PRO A 134 7.93 3.17 -2.98
N MET A 135 8.74 4.19 -3.29
CA MET A 135 8.30 5.31 -4.12
C MET A 135 7.96 4.87 -5.55
N HIS A 136 8.78 3.97 -6.12
CA HIS A 136 8.50 3.41 -7.44
C HIS A 136 7.26 2.51 -7.43
N THR A 137 7.06 1.73 -6.35
CA THR A 137 5.81 0.96 -6.15
C THR A 137 4.58 1.88 -6.23
N LEU A 138 4.60 3.05 -5.59
CA LEU A 138 3.46 3.98 -5.66
C LEU A 138 3.16 4.44 -7.10
N GLU A 139 4.20 4.73 -7.89
CA GLU A 139 4.05 5.13 -9.30
C GLU A 139 3.54 3.98 -10.16
N ARG A 140 4.13 2.78 -10.00
CA ARG A 140 3.77 1.58 -10.75
C ARG A 140 2.31 1.19 -10.51
N GLU A 141 1.90 1.08 -9.25
CA GLU A 141 0.52 0.73 -8.88
C GLU A 141 -0.49 1.76 -9.40
N LEU A 142 -0.14 3.05 -9.37
CA LEU A 142 -0.98 4.10 -9.92
C LEU A 142 -1.17 3.97 -11.43
N GLU A 143 -0.10 3.65 -12.16
CA GLU A 143 -0.17 3.39 -13.60
C GLU A 143 -0.89 2.07 -13.91
N GLU A 144 -0.66 1.01 -13.13
CA GLU A 144 -1.27 -0.31 -13.34
C GLU A 144 -2.78 -0.28 -13.08
N GLU A 145 -3.22 0.25 -11.94
CA GLU A 145 -4.61 0.20 -11.51
C GLU A 145 -5.50 1.29 -12.16
N TRP A 146 -4.92 2.44 -12.55
CA TRP A 146 -5.70 3.62 -12.98
C TRP A 146 -5.24 4.26 -14.27
N LYS A 147 -4.09 3.85 -14.85
CA LYS A 147 -3.41 4.50 -15.97
C LYS A 147 -3.11 5.98 -15.69
N LEU A 148 -2.86 6.31 -14.45
CA LEU A 148 -2.55 7.68 -14.01
C LEU A 148 -1.06 7.88 -13.84
N ARG A 149 -0.61 9.10 -14.21
CA ARG A 149 0.74 9.60 -13.91
C ARG A 149 0.63 10.83 -13.02
N PRO A 150 1.29 10.83 -11.86
CA PRO A 150 1.22 11.97 -10.95
C PRO A 150 2.01 13.16 -11.47
N GLU A 151 1.48 14.37 -11.29
CA GLU A 151 2.24 15.62 -11.45
C GLU A 151 3.20 15.85 -10.27
N ARG A 152 2.83 15.35 -9.10
CA ARG A 152 3.62 15.34 -7.88
C ARG A 152 3.35 14.07 -7.08
N LEU A 153 4.40 13.48 -6.52
CA LEU A 153 4.33 12.32 -5.65
C LEU A 153 5.20 12.56 -4.41
N GLN A 154 4.68 12.24 -3.24
CA GLN A 154 5.41 12.31 -1.97
C GLN A 154 5.15 11.07 -1.13
N GLY A 155 6.20 10.53 -0.50
CA GLY A 155 6.08 9.60 0.61
C GLY A 155 5.70 10.37 1.88
N LEU A 156 4.76 9.86 2.67
CA LEU A 156 4.27 10.54 3.87
C LEU A 156 4.61 9.80 5.16
N SER A 157 4.46 8.49 5.16
CA SER A 157 4.72 7.71 6.37
C SER A 157 5.04 6.25 6.09
N LEU A 158 5.78 5.66 7.01
CA LEU A 158 6.02 4.22 7.11
C LEU A 158 5.25 3.72 8.32
N VAL A 159 4.31 2.78 8.13
CA VAL A 159 3.34 2.37 9.15
C VAL A 159 3.37 0.87 9.33
N LEU A 160 3.49 0.40 10.56
CA LEU A 160 3.31 -1.00 10.93
C LEU A 160 1.85 -1.22 11.30
N LEU A 161 1.18 -2.10 10.57
CA LEU A 161 -0.21 -2.48 10.81
C LEU A 161 -0.31 -3.58 11.88
N PRO A 162 -1.48 -3.75 12.54
CA PRO A 162 -1.68 -4.82 13.52
C PRO A 162 -1.52 -6.24 12.97
N SER A 163 -1.55 -6.40 11.65
CA SER A 163 -1.26 -7.65 10.92
C SER A 163 0.23 -7.94 10.75
N ASP A 164 1.11 -7.09 11.29
CA ASP A 164 2.56 -7.09 11.04
C ASP A 164 2.94 -6.78 9.58
N LEU A 165 2.00 -6.25 8.78
CA LEU A 165 2.29 -5.70 7.44
C LEU A 165 2.85 -4.29 7.59
N VAL A 166 3.90 -3.96 6.83
CA VAL A 166 4.44 -2.60 6.75
C VAL A 166 3.86 -1.90 5.53
N MET A 167 3.23 -0.76 5.73
CA MET A 167 2.66 0.07 4.68
C MET A 167 3.47 1.35 4.51
N PHE A 168 4.00 1.58 3.31
CA PHE A 168 4.54 2.87 2.91
C PHE A 168 3.41 3.68 2.29
N VAL A 169 3.00 4.74 2.97
CA VAL A 169 1.90 5.62 2.53
C VAL A 169 2.48 6.81 1.79
N GLY A 170 1.96 7.06 0.61
CA GLY A 170 2.26 8.26 -0.16
C GLY A 170 1.01 8.95 -0.68
N ILE A 171 1.21 10.15 -1.20
CA ILE A 171 0.17 10.95 -1.84
C ILE A 171 0.62 11.39 -3.23
N ALA A 172 -0.28 11.22 -4.20
CA ALA A 172 -0.12 11.67 -5.58
C ALA A 172 -1.13 12.77 -5.90
N TRP A 173 -0.69 13.80 -6.62
CA TRP A 173 -1.57 14.79 -7.21
C TRP A 173 -1.60 14.59 -8.71
N VAL A 174 -2.81 14.56 -9.27
CA VAL A 174 -3.05 14.36 -10.70
C VAL A 174 -3.80 15.54 -11.30
N ALA A 175 -3.69 15.73 -12.62
CA ALA A 175 -4.42 16.76 -13.33
C ALA A 175 -5.93 16.62 -13.12
N GLY A 176 -6.65 17.76 -13.07
CA GLY A 176 -8.10 17.77 -12.82
C GLY A 176 -8.94 17.14 -13.93
N ASP A 177 -8.38 17.02 -15.13
CA ASP A 177 -8.94 16.39 -16.33
C ASP A 177 -8.35 15.01 -16.63
N ALA A 178 -7.61 14.43 -15.70
CA ALA A 178 -7.02 13.11 -15.86
C ALA A 178 -8.11 12.06 -16.14
N THR A 179 -7.91 11.34 -17.24
CA THR A 179 -8.80 10.23 -17.63
C THR A 179 -8.41 8.98 -16.85
N LEU A 180 -9.37 8.39 -16.16
CA LEU A 180 -9.19 7.13 -15.46
C LEU A 180 -9.46 5.96 -16.41
N ASP A 181 -8.51 5.04 -16.52
CA ASP A 181 -8.70 3.74 -17.14
C ASP A 181 -8.46 2.67 -16.08
N ARG A 182 -9.56 2.26 -15.48
CA ARG A 182 -9.58 1.38 -14.30
C ARG A 182 -9.27 -0.06 -14.69
N ASP A 183 -8.36 -0.65 -13.96
CA ASP A 183 -8.03 -2.06 -14.09
C ASP A 183 -9.16 -2.97 -13.53
N PRO A 184 -9.23 -4.29 -13.89
CA PRO A 184 -10.24 -5.23 -13.38
C PRO A 184 -10.22 -5.48 -11.86
N GLU A 185 -9.16 -5.13 -11.14
CA GLU A 185 -9.10 -5.25 -9.67
C GLU A 185 -10.10 -4.34 -8.96
N HIS A 186 -10.60 -3.32 -9.65
CA HIS A 186 -11.65 -2.45 -9.16
C HIS A 186 -12.93 -2.62 -9.99
N ASP A 187 -14.08 -2.79 -9.36
CA ASP A 187 -15.38 -2.91 -10.04
C ASP A 187 -16.18 -1.57 -10.08
N ALA A 188 -15.78 -0.58 -9.28
CA ALA A 188 -16.32 0.78 -9.29
C ALA A 188 -15.25 1.81 -8.88
N HIS A 189 -15.46 3.08 -9.23
CA HIS A 189 -14.66 4.19 -8.71
C HIS A 189 -15.51 5.47 -8.56
N GLU A 190 -15.06 6.35 -7.69
CA GLU A 190 -15.65 7.64 -7.42
C GLU A 190 -14.58 8.68 -7.10
N TRP A 191 -14.85 9.94 -7.41
CA TRP A 191 -14.12 11.07 -6.85
C TRP A 191 -14.89 11.60 -5.64
N TRP A 192 -14.37 11.33 -4.45
CA TRP A 192 -14.97 11.81 -3.21
C TRP A 192 -14.60 13.26 -2.93
N PRO A 193 -15.47 14.04 -2.23
CA PRO A 193 -15.23 15.44 -1.92
C PRO A 193 -13.87 15.69 -1.25
N ALA A 194 -13.32 16.90 -1.45
CA ALA A 194 -12.09 17.35 -0.76
C ALA A 194 -12.28 17.35 0.77
N ASP A 195 -13.47 17.74 1.22
CA ASP A 195 -13.88 17.67 2.62
C ASP A 195 -14.25 16.22 3.00
N VAL A 196 -13.47 15.63 3.89
CA VAL A 196 -13.65 14.25 4.37
C VAL A 196 -14.99 14.06 5.11
N ASP A 197 -15.53 15.11 5.73
CA ASP A 197 -16.79 15.02 6.44
C ASP A 197 -17.99 14.94 5.46
N ALA A 198 -17.81 15.41 4.22
CA ALA A 198 -18.80 15.32 3.15
C ALA A 198 -18.74 14.02 2.33
N TRP A 199 -17.90 13.06 2.71
CA TRP A 199 -17.78 11.76 2.01
C TRP A 199 -19.06 10.93 2.11
N PRO A 200 -19.33 10.04 1.13
CA PRO A 200 -20.53 9.21 1.14
C PRO A 200 -20.56 8.24 2.32
N ASP A 201 -21.75 7.79 2.72
CA ASP A 201 -21.97 6.91 3.88
C ASP A 201 -21.22 5.57 3.77
N HIS A 202 -20.98 5.10 2.54
CA HIS A 202 -20.18 3.88 2.31
C HIS A 202 -18.66 4.06 2.49
N ALA A 203 -18.18 5.29 2.70
CA ALA A 203 -16.79 5.54 3.06
C ALA A 203 -16.54 5.08 4.49
N GLU A 204 -15.78 3.99 4.62
CA GLU A 204 -15.50 3.38 5.91
C GLU A 204 -14.74 4.32 6.86
N PRO A 205 -14.94 4.24 8.17
CA PRO A 205 -14.25 5.09 9.15
C PRO A 205 -12.71 5.05 9.04
N ALA A 206 -12.15 3.89 8.69
CA ALA A 206 -10.70 3.73 8.51
C ALA A 206 -10.15 4.57 7.35
N LEU A 207 -10.91 4.70 6.25
CA LEU A 207 -10.52 5.53 5.10
C LEU A 207 -10.57 7.02 5.46
N ARG A 208 -11.58 7.46 6.21
CA ARG A 208 -11.67 8.84 6.71
C ARG A 208 -10.51 9.15 7.66
N GLN A 209 -10.14 8.21 8.51
CA GLN A 209 -8.98 8.35 9.41
C GLN A 209 -7.68 8.46 8.63
N LEU A 210 -7.47 7.61 7.61
CA LEU A 210 -6.31 7.68 6.72
C LEU A 210 -6.24 9.04 6.01
N ALA A 211 -7.35 9.50 5.42
CA ALA A 211 -7.39 10.77 4.71
C ALA A 211 -7.05 11.97 5.62
N ARG A 212 -7.58 12.00 6.84
CA ARG A 212 -7.24 13.05 7.81
C ARG A 212 -5.76 13.01 8.19
N ALA A 213 -5.20 11.82 8.47
CA ALA A 213 -3.77 11.67 8.74
C ALA A 213 -2.90 12.14 7.56
N VAL A 214 -3.31 11.86 6.33
CA VAL A 214 -2.64 12.35 5.10
C VAL A 214 -2.73 13.88 5.00
N GLN A 215 -3.87 14.51 5.33
CA GLN A 215 -4.02 15.97 5.32
C GLN A 215 -3.13 16.66 6.36
N ASP A 216 -2.93 16.04 7.52
CA ASP A 216 -2.10 16.60 8.60
C ASP A 216 -0.59 16.52 8.29
N LEU A 217 -0.17 15.65 7.36
CA LEU A 217 1.23 15.43 6.98
C LEU A 217 1.64 16.14 5.67
N GLY A 218 0.69 16.54 4.84
CA GLY A 218 0.93 17.16 3.51
C GLY A 218 0.47 18.56 3.41
#